data_bf01cbc9d167bea7a2fc0e39d53c2886
#
_entry.id   bf01cbc9d167bea7a2fc0e39d53c2886
#
_cell.length_a   1.000
_cell.length_b   1.000
_cell.length_c   1.000
_cell.angle_alpha   90.00
_cell.angle_beta   90.00
_cell.angle_gamma   90.00
#
_symmetry.space_group_name_H-M   'P 1'
#
loop_
_entity.id
_entity.type
_entity.pdbx_description
1 polymer ?
#
loop_
_entity_poly.entity_id
_entity_poly.type
_entity_poly.pdbx_seq_one_letter_code
_entity_poly.pdbx_strand_id
1 'polypeptide(L)'
;MKKITTSLIALIAIVFLTSCGGGGESGQLTGVMERPAWNGINPYGMVYVPSGTLHIGQSDQDVFQTYLQRPKAISIHGFYMDDTEITNNEYRQFTHYVRDSIAHTLMGDLTEDDYGNEVLDWEYELDYSDETLDDMFFQGDEAFSGKREFDTREYNYKYQEVDWRKAASRVGHSRTTLLEETEINIFPDTLCWIRDYTYSYNEPMARNYFWHPAYDDYPVVGVSWKQAKAFNHWRSKLWDDFRAEDEPNTESFRLPTEAEWEYAARGGRDHAPYPWGGYYVRNAKGCLLANFKPGRGNYPEDGGFYTVKADAYFPNDYGLYCMSGNVSEWTENSFVENAYQHEHDLNSMVFFNAEDNDPDVYKRKVIRGGSWKDISYFLQTGTRHWEFQDTTKSYIGFRSALTFLGRSINDF
;
A
#
# COMPACT_ATOMS: atom_id res chain seq x y z
N MET A 1 28.48 50.18 -57.19
CA MET A 1 28.12 48.85 -57.65
C MET A 1 28.75 47.72 -56.85
N LYS A 2 30.02 47.69 -56.45
CA LYS A 2 30.68 46.62 -55.67
C LYS A 2 30.07 46.36 -54.27
N LYS A 3 29.55 47.38 -53.58
CA LYS A 3 28.96 47.24 -52.25
C LYS A 3 27.58 46.61 -52.26
N ILE A 4 26.81 46.74 -53.32
CA ILE A 4 25.48 46.18 -53.50
C ILE A 4 25.58 44.72 -53.82
N THR A 5 26.57 44.30 -54.60
CA THR A 5 26.80 42.90 -54.96
C THR A 5 27.27 42.08 -53.74
N THR A 6 28.13 42.63 -52.86
CA THR A 6 28.54 41.94 -51.62
C THR A 6 27.42 41.81 -50.64
N SER A 7 26.49 42.75 -50.47
CA SER A 7 25.33 42.67 -49.61
C SER A 7 24.30 41.66 -50.11
N LEU A 8 24.15 41.56 -51.45
CA LEU A 8 23.23 40.58 -52.07
C LEU A 8 23.73 39.12 -51.90
N ILE A 9 25.05 38.93 -52.04
CA ILE A 9 25.68 37.60 -51.83
C ILE A 9 25.61 37.20 -50.37
N ALA A 10 25.78 38.12 -49.40
CA ALA A 10 25.63 37.85 -47.98
C ALA A 10 24.17 37.50 -47.61
N LEU A 11 23.19 38.18 -48.20
CA LEU A 11 21.78 37.89 -48.00
C LEU A 11 21.39 36.51 -48.53
N ILE A 12 21.89 36.15 -49.72
CA ILE A 12 21.67 34.82 -50.32
C ILE A 12 22.35 33.72 -49.47
N ALA A 13 23.56 33.96 -48.93
CA ALA A 13 24.22 33.00 -48.07
C ALA A 13 23.47 32.78 -46.73
N ILE A 14 22.83 33.82 -46.18
CA ILE A 14 22.00 33.69 -44.97
C ILE A 14 20.73 32.87 -45.24
N VAL A 15 20.12 33.05 -46.40
CA VAL A 15 18.92 32.25 -46.78
C VAL A 15 19.27 30.77 -47.00
N PHE A 16 20.48 30.45 -47.47
CA PHE A 16 20.93 29.05 -47.60
C PHE A 16 21.31 28.43 -46.25
N LEU A 17 21.72 29.23 -45.23
CA LEU A 17 22.05 28.74 -43.89
C LEU A 17 20.81 28.46 -43.04
N THR A 18 19.64 29.03 -43.36
CA THR A 18 18.39 28.76 -42.67
C THR A 18 17.60 27.56 -43.26
N SER A 19 18.08 27.01 -44.38
CA SER A 19 17.41 25.89 -45.06
C SER A 19 17.81 24.50 -44.52
N CYS A 20 18.65 24.39 -43.48
CA CYS A 20 19.09 23.12 -42.90
C CYS A 20 18.38 22.82 -41.56
N GLY A 21 17.14 23.25 -41.39
CA GLY A 21 16.38 23.04 -40.16
C GLY A 21 14.99 22.43 -40.34
N GLY A 22 14.64 22.05 -41.56
CA GLY A 22 13.40 21.27 -41.78
C GLY A 22 13.73 19.79 -41.83
N GLY A 23 13.46 19.04 -40.79
CA GLY A 23 13.40 17.61 -40.85
C GLY A 23 12.35 17.21 -41.89
N GLY A 24 12.78 17.12 -43.17
CA GLY A 24 11.92 16.60 -44.22
C GLY A 24 11.54 15.19 -43.86
N GLU A 25 10.27 14.88 -43.89
CA GLU A 25 9.77 13.53 -43.83
C GLU A 25 10.48 12.71 -44.90
N SER A 26 11.49 11.97 -44.53
CA SER A 26 12.30 11.17 -45.46
C SER A 26 11.58 9.91 -45.89
N GLY A 27 10.30 9.72 -45.49
CA GLY A 27 9.54 8.49 -45.76
C GLY A 27 10.07 7.27 -45.00
N GLN A 28 11.06 7.46 -44.13
CA GLN A 28 11.58 6.42 -43.24
C GLN A 28 10.86 6.47 -41.89
N LEU A 29 10.71 5.30 -41.27
CA LEU A 29 10.27 5.25 -39.87
C LEU A 29 11.27 6.04 -39.01
N THR A 30 10.84 7.17 -38.52
CA THR A 30 11.58 7.88 -37.47
C THR A 30 11.51 7.02 -36.23
N GLY A 31 12.64 6.81 -35.55
CA GLY A 31 12.67 6.12 -34.27
C GLY A 31 11.78 6.81 -33.22
N VAL A 32 11.65 6.23 -32.06
CA VAL A 32 10.93 6.82 -30.94
C VAL A 32 11.56 8.17 -30.63
N MET A 33 10.73 9.24 -30.62
CA MET A 33 11.21 10.56 -30.22
C MET A 33 11.90 10.49 -28.86
N GLU A 34 13.00 11.21 -28.71
CA GLU A 34 13.63 11.38 -27.40
C GLU A 34 12.58 11.92 -26.43
N ARG A 35 12.31 11.14 -25.40
CA ARG A 35 11.43 11.60 -24.32
C ARG A 35 12.28 12.44 -23.36
N PRO A 36 11.76 13.59 -22.90
CA PRO A 36 12.42 14.32 -21.83
C PRO A 36 12.61 13.37 -20.64
N ALA A 37 13.76 13.45 -19.98
CA ALA A 37 13.99 12.69 -18.75
C ALA A 37 12.91 13.09 -17.72
N TRP A 38 12.13 12.13 -17.30
CA TRP A 38 11.14 12.33 -16.25
C TRP A 38 11.72 11.87 -14.92
N ASN A 39 11.81 12.79 -13.97
CA ASN A 39 12.17 12.49 -12.59
C ASN A 39 10.89 12.62 -11.77
N GLY A 40 10.28 11.49 -11.47
CA GLY A 40 9.10 11.46 -10.60
C GLY A 40 9.44 11.95 -9.19
N ILE A 41 8.45 12.52 -8.52
CA ILE A 41 8.56 12.85 -7.11
C ILE A 41 8.53 11.53 -6.32
N ASN A 42 9.49 11.35 -5.41
CA ASN A 42 9.44 10.22 -4.48
C ASN A 42 8.32 10.46 -3.47
N PRO A 43 7.35 9.54 -3.36
CA PRO A 43 6.32 9.67 -2.35
C PRO A 43 6.94 9.72 -0.94
N TYR A 44 6.41 10.59 -0.10
CA TYR A 44 6.90 10.71 1.28
C TYR A 44 6.71 9.39 2.05
N GLY A 45 7.72 9.01 2.83
CA GLY A 45 7.72 7.76 3.62
C GLY A 45 7.91 6.49 2.79
N MET A 46 8.24 6.60 1.49
CA MET A 46 8.47 5.43 0.64
C MET A 46 9.92 5.30 0.19
N VAL A 47 10.35 4.07 0.05
CA VAL A 47 11.67 3.71 -0.45
C VAL A 47 11.55 3.09 -1.84
N TYR A 48 12.45 3.49 -2.75
CA TYR A 48 12.55 2.88 -4.07
C TYR A 48 13.20 1.50 -3.99
N VAL A 49 12.51 0.49 -4.49
CA VAL A 49 13.01 -0.87 -4.65
C VAL A 49 13.29 -1.09 -6.13
N PRO A 50 14.56 -1.34 -6.52
CA PRO A 50 14.94 -1.47 -7.93
C PRO A 50 14.36 -2.72 -8.57
N SER A 51 14.17 -2.68 -9.90
CA SER A 51 13.80 -3.87 -10.67
C SER A 51 14.86 -4.97 -10.57
N GLY A 52 14.45 -6.22 -10.60
CA GLY A 52 15.37 -7.33 -10.51
C GLY A 52 14.69 -8.69 -10.60
N THR A 53 15.48 -9.73 -10.29
CA THR A 53 14.99 -11.12 -10.28
C THR A 53 14.90 -11.63 -8.85
N LEU A 54 13.76 -12.18 -8.50
CA LEU A 54 13.50 -12.86 -7.24
C LEU A 54 13.46 -14.37 -7.45
N HIS A 55 14.17 -15.13 -6.64
CA HIS A 55 13.92 -16.56 -6.46
C HIS A 55 12.89 -16.71 -5.34
N ILE A 56 11.60 -16.67 -5.69
CA ILE A 56 10.49 -16.73 -4.74
C ILE A 56 10.39 -18.09 -4.08
N GLY A 57 10.01 -18.12 -2.82
CA GLY A 57 9.71 -19.32 -2.07
C GLY A 57 10.65 -19.56 -0.90
N GLN A 58 10.40 -20.62 -0.19
CA GLN A 58 11.16 -20.97 0.99
C GLN A 58 12.59 -21.38 0.64
N SER A 59 13.53 -20.96 1.49
CA SER A 59 14.91 -21.39 1.43
C SER A 59 15.06 -22.83 1.98
N ASP A 60 16.29 -23.33 2.08
CA ASP A 60 16.64 -24.66 2.59
C ASP A 60 16.09 -25.00 3.99
N GLN A 61 15.49 -24.05 4.67
CA GLN A 61 14.93 -24.19 6.02
C GLN A 61 13.41 -24.37 6.04
N ASP A 62 12.81 -24.91 4.98
CA ASP A 62 11.42 -25.34 5.02
C ASP A 62 11.25 -26.55 5.94
N VAL A 63 10.95 -26.27 7.21
CA VAL A 63 10.79 -27.29 8.26
C VAL A 63 9.62 -28.25 7.94
N PHE A 64 8.58 -27.74 7.27
CA PHE A 64 7.41 -28.53 6.93
C PHE A 64 7.54 -29.30 5.62
N GLN A 65 8.60 -29.03 4.84
CA GLN A 65 8.87 -29.69 3.56
C GLN A 65 7.61 -29.81 2.69
N THR A 66 6.87 -28.73 2.60
CA THR A 66 5.54 -28.75 1.97
C THR A 66 5.61 -29.05 0.49
N TYR A 67 6.77 -28.85 -0.16
CA TYR A 67 7.07 -29.07 -1.59
C TYR A 67 6.01 -28.51 -2.58
N LEU A 68 4.92 -27.99 -2.06
CA LEU A 68 3.84 -27.38 -2.84
C LEU A 68 4.29 -26.05 -3.47
N GLN A 69 5.25 -25.41 -2.80
CA GLN A 69 5.82 -24.13 -3.21
C GLN A 69 7.23 -24.36 -3.77
N ARG A 70 7.31 -24.80 -4.99
CA ARG A 70 8.62 -24.95 -5.66
C ARG A 70 9.22 -23.56 -5.91
N PRO A 71 10.48 -23.34 -5.51
CA PRO A 71 11.18 -22.10 -5.82
C PRO A 71 11.13 -21.81 -7.32
N LYS A 72 10.91 -20.56 -7.68
CA LYS A 72 10.78 -20.09 -9.05
C LYS A 72 11.49 -18.75 -9.19
N ALA A 73 12.14 -18.52 -10.33
CA ALA A 73 12.68 -17.20 -10.65
C ALA A 73 11.58 -16.33 -11.27
N ILE A 74 11.38 -15.14 -10.71
CA ILE A 74 10.40 -14.16 -11.14
C ILE A 74 11.10 -12.82 -11.35
N SER A 75 10.76 -12.13 -12.45
CA SER A 75 11.22 -10.77 -12.70
C SER A 75 10.25 -9.77 -12.07
N ILE A 76 10.77 -8.87 -11.24
CA ILE A 76 10.03 -7.82 -10.55
C ILE A 76 10.37 -6.47 -11.17
N HIS A 77 9.35 -5.69 -11.50
CA HIS A 77 9.52 -4.29 -11.91
C HIS A 77 9.88 -3.42 -10.70
N GLY A 78 10.58 -2.30 -10.93
CA GLY A 78 10.86 -1.33 -9.88
C GLY A 78 9.58 -0.71 -9.31
N PHE A 79 9.54 -0.49 -8.01
CA PHE A 79 8.40 0.06 -7.30
C PHE A 79 8.85 0.85 -6.07
N TYR A 80 7.95 1.65 -5.53
CA TYR A 80 8.09 2.25 -4.21
C TYR A 80 7.32 1.42 -3.20
N MET A 81 7.83 1.32 -1.99
CA MET A 81 7.17 0.67 -0.85
C MET A 81 7.34 1.52 0.39
N ASP A 82 6.33 1.59 1.25
CA ASP A 82 6.44 2.27 2.54
C ASP A 82 7.61 1.68 3.34
N ASP A 83 8.43 2.56 3.88
CA ASP A 83 9.60 2.16 4.68
C ASP A 83 9.20 1.45 5.98
N THR A 84 8.03 1.79 6.52
CA THR A 84 7.44 1.15 7.71
C THR A 84 6.07 0.52 7.38
N GLU A 85 5.53 -0.25 8.33
CA GLU A 85 4.10 -0.57 8.34
C GLU A 85 3.29 0.71 8.52
N ILE A 86 2.08 0.80 7.92
CA ILE A 86 1.18 1.94 8.14
C ILE A 86 0.88 2.08 9.62
N THR A 87 1.12 3.27 10.16
CA THR A 87 0.99 3.59 11.57
C THR A 87 -0.44 3.98 11.96
N ASN A 88 -0.75 3.94 13.26
CA ASN A 88 -2.02 4.43 13.77
C ASN A 88 -2.26 5.90 13.42
N ASN A 89 -1.21 6.72 13.42
CA ASN A 89 -1.32 8.14 13.07
C ASN A 89 -1.75 8.32 11.60
N GLU A 90 -1.10 7.60 10.67
CA GLU A 90 -1.43 7.67 9.25
C GLU A 90 -2.85 7.18 8.98
N TYR A 91 -3.24 6.06 9.58
CA TYR A 91 -4.59 5.53 9.40
C TYR A 91 -5.66 6.44 10.04
N ARG A 92 -5.36 7.15 11.14
CA ARG A 92 -6.27 8.16 11.70
C ARG A 92 -6.50 9.34 10.77
N GLN A 93 -5.52 9.74 9.97
CA GLN A 93 -5.73 10.80 8.97
C GLN A 93 -6.82 10.37 7.98
N PHE A 94 -6.83 9.11 7.57
CA PHE A 94 -7.90 8.56 6.73
C PHE A 94 -9.26 8.57 7.45
N THR A 95 -9.31 8.12 8.69
CA THR A 95 -10.58 8.12 9.45
C THR A 95 -11.09 9.53 9.68
N HIS A 96 -10.22 10.50 9.93
CA HIS A 96 -10.62 11.91 10.06
C HIS A 96 -11.12 12.48 8.74
N TYR A 97 -10.42 12.20 7.63
CA TYR A 97 -10.89 12.63 6.30
C TYR A 97 -12.30 12.12 6.00
N VAL A 98 -12.60 10.84 6.28
CA VAL A 98 -13.93 10.28 6.04
C VAL A 98 -14.97 10.91 6.96
N ARG A 99 -14.65 11.09 8.25
CA ARG A 99 -15.53 11.78 9.21
C ARG A 99 -15.87 13.18 8.74
N ASP A 100 -14.85 13.96 8.37
CA ASP A 100 -15.02 15.35 7.98
C ASP A 100 -15.78 15.46 6.64
N SER A 101 -15.52 14.52 5.71
CA SER A 101 -16.27 14.40 4.44
C SER A 101 -17.75 14.12 4.66
N ILE A 102 -18.10 13.26 5.61
CA ILE A 102 -19.50 12.99 5.98
C ILE A 102 -20.14 14.24 6.59
N ALA A 103 -19.41 14.93 7.49
CA ALA A 103 -19.89 16.16 8.12
C ALA A 103 -20.19 17.25 7.08
N HIS A 104 -19.28 17.55 6.16
CA HIS A 104 -19.49 18.49 5.05
C HIS A 104 -20.71 18.11 4.18
N THR A 105 -20.86 16.81 3.92
CA THR A 105 -22.02 16.32 3.14
C THR A 105 -23.34 16.58 3.87
N LEU A 106 -23.39 16.34 5.19
CA LEU A 106 -24.60 16.58 6.00
C LEU A 106 -24.91 18.08 6.17
N MET A 107 -23.87 18.90 6.27
CA MET A 107 -24.01 20.37 6.33
C MET A 107 -24.44 20.97 4.98
N GLY A 108 -24.21 20.26 3.89
CA GLY A 108 -24.46 20.74 2.53
C GLY A 108 -23.40 21.73 2.04
N ASP A 109 -22.19 21.64 2.56
CA ASP A 109 -21.03 22.45 2.18
C ASP A 109 -20.49 21.97 0.83
N LEU A 110 -21.09 22.41 -0.25
CA LEU A 110 -20.75 22.03 -1.62
C LEU A 110 -20.28 23.25 -2.41
N THR A 111 -19.24 23.06 -3.20
CA THR A 111 -18.76 24.02 -4.20
C THR A 111 -18.72 23.36 -5.57
N GLU A 112 -18.61 24.16 -6.64
CA GLU A 112 -18.49 23.62 -7.99
C GLU A 112 -16.99 23.60 -8.40
N ASP A 113 -16.55 22.47 -8.93
CA ASP A 113 -15.23 22.38 -9.54
C ASP A 113 -15.16 23.08 -10.91
N ASP A 114 -13.98 23.19 -11.53
CA ASP A 114 -13.78 23.80 -12.85
C ASP A 114 -14.57 23.14 -13.99
N TYR A 115 -15.11 21.95 -13.75
CA TYR A 115 -15.91 21.17 -14.70
C TYR A 115 -17.42 21.28 -14.42
N GLY A 116 -17.81 21.98 -13.37
CA GLY A 116 -19.21 22.16 -12.96
C GLY A 116 -19.80 20.96 -12.18
N ASN A 117 -18.94 20.12 -11.58
CA ASN A 117 -19.39 19.08 -10.68
C ASN A 117 -19.44 19.62 -9.24
N GLU A 118 -20.42 19.17 -8.49
CA GLU A 118 -20.51 19.47 -7.05
C GLU A 118 -19.43 18.67 -6.31
N VAL A 119 -18.57 19.39 -5.58
CA VAL A 119 -17.51 18.84 -4.74
C VAL A 119 -17.59 19.43 -3.34
N LEU A 120 -17.01 18.74 -2.35
CA LEU A 120 -17.02 19.22 -0.97
C LEU A 120 -16.15 20.47 -0.81
N ASP A 121 -16.68 21.46 -0.10
CA ASP A 121 -15.95 22.66 0.28
C ASP A 121 -15.15 22.42 1.57
N TRP A 122 -13.86 22.18 1.42
CA TRP A 122 -12.93 21.92 2.53
C TRP A 122 -12.42 23.19 3.21
N GLU A 123 -12.73 24.38 2.69
CA GLU A 123 -12.37 25.66 3.33
C GLU A 123 -13.33 26.03 4.45
N TYR A 124 -14.52 25.43 4.49
CA TYR A 124 -15.49 25.65 5.53
C TYR A 124 -15.06 25.00 6.85
N GLU A 125 -15.04 25.78 7.95
CA GLU A 125 -14.67 25.28 9.27
C GLU A 125 -15.83 24.53 9.92
N LEU A 126 -15.66 23.24 10.19
CA LEU A 126 -16.67 22.38 10.78
C LEU A 126 -16.86 22.65 12.27
N ASP A 127 -18.10 22.91 12.69
CA ASP A 127 -18.50 22.94 14.09
C ASP A 127 -19.28 21.65 14.44
N TYR A 128 -18.60 20.71 15.07
CA TYR A 128 -19.21 19.44 15.50
C TYR A 128 -20.25 19.59 16.63
N SER A 129 -20.51 20.81 17.15
CA SER A 129 -21.57 21.04 18.10
C SER A 129 -22.93 21.32 17.43
N ASP A 130 -22.95 21.47 16.10
CA ASP A 130 -24.17 21.69 15.33
C ASP A 130 -25.15 20.52 15.41
N GLU A 131 -26.43 20.79 15.53
CA GLU A 131 -27.53 19.82 15.62
C GLU A 131 -27.68 19.02 14.30
N THR A 132 -27.28 19.59 13.16
CA THR A 132 -27.34 18.91 11.84
C THR A 132 -26.44 17.70 11.78
N LEU A 133 -25.39 17.65 12.62
CA LEU A 133 -24.43 16.55 12.72
C LEU A 133 -24.83 15.50 13.76
N ASP A 134 -25.99 15.61 14.40
CA ASP A 134 -26.40 14.67 15.45
C ASP A 134 -26.44 13.21 14.96
N ASP A 135 -26.78 12.99 13.70
CA ASP A 135 -26.80 11.64 13.08
C ASP A 135 -25.43 10.94 13.05
N MET A 136 -24.33 11.70 13.20
CA MET A 136 -22.98 11.14 13.28
C MET A 136 -22.61 10.62 14.68
N PHE A 137 -23.46 10.83 15.67
CA PHE A 137 -23.17 10.50 17.06
C PHE A 137 -24.14 9.44 17.60
N PHE A 138 -23.67 8.64 18.57
CA PHE A 138 -24.55 7.74 19.30
C PHE A 138 -25.64 8.52 20.01
N GLN A 139 -26.90 8.10 19.80
CA GLN A 139 -28.07 8.80 20.34
C GLN A 139 -28.89 7.90 21.26
N GLY A 140 -29.73 8.53 22.09
CA GLY A 140 -30.69 7.86 22.96
C GLY A 140 -30.04 6.88 23.93
N ASP A 141 -30.48 5.62 23.90
CA ASP A 141 -30.01 4.56 24.79
C ASP A 141 -28.59 4.07 24.46
N GLU A 142 -28.07 4.38 23.27
CA GLU A 142 -26.71 4.07 22.86
C GLU A 142 -25.69 5.11 23.34
N ALA A 143 -26.12 6.31 23.70
CA ALA A 143 -25.24 7.36 24.20
C ALA A 143 -24.72 7.04 25.61
N PHE A 144 -23.40 6.79 25.75
CA PHE A 144 -22.80 6.45 27.03
C PHE A 144 -22.64 7.69 27.94
N SER A 145 -23.29 7.66 29.09
CA SER A 145 -23.20 8.74 30.13
C SER A 145 -23.51 10.15 29.61
N GLY A 146 -24.33 10.29 28.57
CA GLY A 146 -24.68 11.59 27.99
C GLY A 146 -23.52 12.28 27.28
N LYS A 147 -22.44 11.57 26.99
CA LYS A 147 -21.34 12.07 26.17
C LYS A 147 -21.68 11.96 24.70
N ARG A 148 -21.31 12.98 23.95
CA ARG A 148 -21.42 12.99 22.49
C ARG A 148 -20.20 12.24 21.93
N GLU A 149 -20.41 11.01 21.47
CA GLU A 149 -19.39 10.13 20.90
C GLU A 149 -19.79 9.77 19.47
N PHE A 150 -18.83 9.82 18.55
CA PHE A 150 -19.11 9.48 17.15
C PHE A 150 -19.53 8.02 16.99
N ASP A 151 -20.56 7.78 16.20
CA ASP A 151 -20.97 6.44 15.81
C ASP A 151 -20.00 5.88 14.74
N THR A 152 -19.17 4.95 15.15
CA THR A 152 -18.16 4.36 14.27
C THR A 152 -18.78 3.51 13.14
N ARG A 153 -20.07 3.18 13.21
CA ARG A 153 -20.79 2.47 12.15
C ARG A 153 -21.04 3.34 10.93
N GLU A 154 -21.05 4.67 11.11
CA GLU A 154 -21.28 5.65 10.04
C GLU A 154 -20.01 5.99 9.24
N TYR A 155 -18.84 5.52 9.62
CA TYR A 155 -17.58 5.79 8.94
C TYR A 155 -17.44 4.99 7.63
N ASN A 156 -18.36 5.22 6.69
CA ASN A 156 -18.42 4.54 5.42
C ASN A 156 -17.71 5.35 4.34
N TYR A 157 -16.74 4.74 3.69
CA TYR A 157 -15.99 5.32 2.58
C TYR A 157 -16.42 4.68 1.26
N LYS A 158 -16.70 5.53 0.26
CA LYS A 158 -17.09 5.12 -1.09
C LYS A 158 -15.95 5.37 -2.06
N TYR A 159 -15.63 4.36 -2.85
CA TYR A 159 -14.64 4.48 -3.93
C TYR A 159 -15.05 3.61 -5.11
N GLN A 160 -14.43 3.88 -6.27
CA GLN A 160 -14.69 3.12 -7.48
C GLN A 160 -13.49 2.23 -7.82
N GLU A 161 -13.76 1.00 -8.16
CA GLU A 161 -12.75 0.07 -8.67
C GLU A 161 -13.22 -0.62 -9.96
N VAL A 162 -12.27 -1.20 -10.69
CA VAL A 162 -12.58 -1.94 -11.93
C VAL A 162 -12.96 -3.37 -11.60
N ASP A 163 -14.15 -3.78 -12.01
CA ASP A 163 -14.57 -5.18 -11.95
C ASP A 163 -13.79 -6.01 -12.99
N TRP A 164 -12.67 -6.57 -12.54
CA TRP A 164 -11.82 -7.42 -13.38
C TRP A 164 -12.50 -8.70 -13.83
N ARG A 165 -13.48 -9.21 -13.07
CA ARG A 165 -14.25 -10.39 -13.41
C ARG A 165 -15.14 -10.12 -14.63
N LYS A 166 -15.84 -9.00 -14.64
CA LYS A 166 -16.60 -8.52 -15.81
C LYS A 166 -15.66 -8.17 -16.97
N ALA A 167 -14.53 -7.49 -16.69
CA ALA A 167 -13.56 -7.14 -17.73
C ALA A 167 -12.97 -8.36 -18.44
N ALA A 168 -12.73 -9.46 -17.73
CA ALA A 168 -12.24 -10.71 -18.30
C ALA A 168 -13.30 -11.48 -19.10
N SER A 169 -14.58 -11.11 -19.02
CA SER A 169 -15.63 -11.75 -19.80
C SER A 169 -15.49 -11.39 -21.29
N ARG A 170 -15.90 -12.31 -22.17
CA ARG A 170 -15.85 -12.08 -23.62
C ARG A 170 -16.98 -11.19 -24.17
N VAL A 171 -17.83 -10.69 -23.31
CA VAL A 171 -18.93 -9.78 -23.67
C VAL A 171 -18.36 -8.37 -23.73
N GLY A 172 -18.63 -7.63 -24.82
CA GLY A 172 -18.20 -6.23 -24.94
C GLY A 172 -18.86 -5.36 -23.86
N HIS A 173 -18.04 -4.78 -22.99
CA HIS A 173 -18.48 -3.86 -21.95
C HIS A 173 -18.03 -2.44 -22.27
N SER A 174 -18.83 -1.44 -21.89
CA SER A 174 -18.38 -0.05 -21.85
C SER A 174 -17.59 0.19 -20.56
N ARG A 175 -16.69 1.19 -20.53
CA ARG A 175 -15.91 1.53 -19.34
C ARG A 175 -16.83 1.78 -18.12
N THR A 176 -17.95 2.46 -18.33
CA THR A 176 -18.91 2.76 -17.25
C THR A 176 -19.55 1.53 -16.61
N THR A 177 -19.69 0.43 -17.36
CA THR A 177 -20.24 -0.83 -16.81
C THR A 177 -19.21 -1.69 -16.12
N LEU A 178 -17.92 -1.37 -16.25
CA LEU A 178 -16.81 -2.05 -15.60
C LEU A 178 -16.41 -1.39 -14.28
N LEU A 179 -16.85 -0.15 -14.03
CA LEU A 179 -16.63 0.54 -12.76
C LEU A 179 -17.70 0.09 -11.77
N GLU A 180 -17.23 -0.40 -10.66
CA GLU A 180 -18.05 -0.80 -9.52
C GLU A 180 -17.80 0.16 -8.36
N GLU A 181 -18.86 0.65 -7.76
CA GLU A 181 -18.78 1.47 -6.56
C GLU A 181 -18.79 0.55 -5.33
N THR A 182 -17.76 0.67 -4.53
CA THR A 182 -17.60 -0.08 -3.29
C THR A 182 -17.78 0.86 -2.11
N GLU A 183 -18.63 0.47 -1.18
CA GLU A 183 -18.83 1.18 0.10
C GLU A 183 -18.36 0.27 1.23
N ILE A 184 -17.49 0.79 2.09
CA ILE A 184 -16.93 0.03 3.19
C ILE A 184 -16.80 0.89 4.44
N ASN A 185 -17.14 0.31 5.60
CA ASN A 185 -16.82 0.92 6.88
C ASN A 185 -15.31 0.82 7.11
N ILE A 186 -14.67 1.98 7.33
CA ILE A 186 -13.20 2.09 7.41
C ILE A 186 -12.68 2.12 8.84
N PHE A 187 -13.56 2.13 9.83
CA PHE A 187 -13.13 2.20 11.22
C PHE A 187 -12.44 0.89 11.63
N PRO A 188 -11.20 0.93 12.19
CA PRO A 188 -10.50 -0.28 12.57
C PRO A 188 -11.22 -0.97 13.75
N ASP A 189 -11.21 -2.29 13.75
CA ASP A 189 -11.77 -3.07 14.84
C ASP A 189 -10.90 -2.99 16.10
N THR A 190 -11.24 -2.04 16.97
CA THR A 190 -10.53 -1.85 18.23
C THR A 190 -10.76 -2.98 19.24
N LEU A 191 -11.78 -3.81 19.03
CA LEU A 191 -12.09 -4.96 19.89
C LEU A 191 -11.28 -6.22 19.53
N CYS A 192 -10.47 -6.19 18.46
CA CYS A 192 -9.62 -7.29 18.05
C CYS A 192 -8.70 -7.78 19.18
N TRP A 193 -8.20 -6.88 20.01
CA TRP A 193 -7.36 -7.21 21.18
C TRP A 193 -8.08 -8.08 22.20
N ILE A 194 -9.34 -7.76 22.52
CA ILE A 194 -10.18 -8.53 23.45
C ILE A 194 -10.57 -9.88 22.85
N ARG A 195 -10.86 -9.90 21.56
CA ARG A 195 -11.24 -11.13 20.84
C ARG A 195 -10.08 -12.11 20.78
N ASP A 196 -8.91 -11.66 20.45
CA ASP A 196 -7.72 -12.49 20.35
C ASP A 196 -7.19 -12.91 21.74
N TYR A 197 -7.48 -12.11 22.78
CA TYR A 197 -7.05 -12.33 24.18
C TYR A 197 -8.20 -12.15 25.15
N THR A 198 -9.04 -13.15 25.30
CA THR A 198 -10.26 -13.11 26.13
C THR A 198 -10.05 -12.79 27.61
N TYR A 199 -8.82 -12.88 28.11
CA TYR A 199 -8.48 -12.54 29.49
C TYR A 199 -7.94 -11.10 29.66
N SER A 200 -7.84 -10.33 28.62
CA SER A 200 -7.16 -9.02 28.59
C SER A 200 -8.12 -7.82 28.61
N TYR A 201 -9.28 -7.93 29.27
CA TYR A 201 -10.30 -6.87 29.29
C TYR A 201 -9.83 -5.51 29.80
N ASN A 202 -8.75 -5.46 30.57
CA ASN A 202 -8.20 -4.22 31.16
C ASN A 202 -6.88 -3.79 30.54
N GLU A 203 -6.43 -4.47 29.48
CA GLU A 203 -5.20 -4.07 28.80
C GLU A 203 -5.37 -2.68 28.18
N PRO A 204 -4.40 -1.76 28.39
CA PRO A 204 -4.46 -0.42 27.78
C PRO A 204 -4.61 -0.46 26.26
N MET A 205 -4.01 -1.46 25.62
CA MET A 205 -4.08 -1.63 24.16
C MET A 205 -5.49 -1.91 23.67
N ALA A 206 -6.33 -2.65 24.43
CA ALA A 206 -7.72 -2.91 24.06
C ALA A 206 -8.59 -1.65 24.02
N ARG A 207 -8.21 -0.58 24.74
CA ARG A 207 -9.01 0.64 24.85
C ARG A 207 -8.43 1.82 24.08
N ASN A 208 -7.10 1.93 24.06
CA ASN A 208 -6.41 3.17 23.68
C ASN A 208 -5.45 2.98 22.50
N TYR A 209 -5.24 1.78 22.01
CA TYR A 209 -4.21 1.51 21.02
C TYR A 209 -4.34 2.39 19.76
N PHE A 210 -5.55 2.54 19.25
CA PHE A 210 -5.78 3.33 18.04
C PHE A 210 -5.78 4.85 18.30
N TRP A 211 -6.24 5.28 19.49
CA TRP A 211 -6.49 6.71 19.74
C TRP A 211 -5.42 7.44 20.55
N HIS A 212 -4.66 6.72 21.35
CA HIS A 212 -3.75 7.35 22.27
C HIS A 212 -2.44 7.75 21.58
N PRO A 213 -1.96 9.02 21.74
CA PRO A 213 -0.74 9.51 21.08
C PRO A 213 0.53 8.69 21.35
N ALA A 214 0.58 7.96 22.45
CA ALA A 214 1.71 7.07 22.75
C ALA A 214 1.89 5.93 21.74
N TYR A 215 0.85 5.61 20.97
CA TYR A 215 0.84 4.57 19.94
C TYR A 215 0.78 5.14 18.52
N ASP A 216 1.07 6.43 18.34
CA ASP A 216 1.04 7.08 17.02
C ASP A 216 1.95 6.39 16.01
N ASP A 217 3.18 6.07 16.43
CA ASP A 217 4.22 5.43 15.61
C ASP A 217 4.13 3.88 15.61
N TYR A 218 3.09 3.30 16.19
CA TYR A 218 2.86 1.86 16.19
C TYR A 218 2.03 1.45 14.98
N PRO A 219 2.22 0.24 14.43
CA PRO A 219 1.47 -0.21 13.27
C PRO A 219 -0.02 -0.27 13.54
N VAL A 220 -0.84 0.13 12.58
CA VAL A 220 -2.29 -0.06 12.69
C VAL A 220 -2.63 -1.55 12.64
N VAL A 221 -3.53 -1.98 13.51
CA VAL A 221 -4.06 -3.34 13.56
C VAL A 221 -5.58 -3.33 13.67
N GLY A 222 -6.21 -4.49 13.51
CA GLY A 222 -7.67 -4.55 13.48
C GLY A 222 -8.25 -4.06 12.16
N VAL A 223 -7.46 -4.11 11.08
CA VAL A 223 -7.83 -3.68 9.72
C VAL A 223 -7.98 -4.91 8.84
N SER A 224 -9.10 -5.00 8.14
CA SER A 224 -9.33 -6.02 7.13
C SER A 224 -8.58 -5.70 5.83
N TRP A 225 -8.44 -6.69 4.96
CA TRP A 225 -7.84 -6.50 3.64
C TRP A 225 -8.61 -5.46 2.79
N LYS A 226 -9.95 -5.48 2.86
CA LYS A 226 -10.78 -4.50 2.16
C LYS A 226 -10.56 -3.08 2.69
N GLN A 227 -10.41 -2.91 4.01
CA GLN A 227 -10.12 -1.61 4.62
C GLN A 227 -8.73 -1.09 4.23
N ALA A 228 -7.73 -1.98 4.16
CA ALA A 228 -6.39 -1.62 3.68
C ALA A 228 -6.42 -1.17 2.20
N LYS A 229 -7.23 -1.79 1.35
CA LYS A 229 -7.47 -1.31 -0.03
C LYS A 229 -8.12 0.07 -0.05
N ALA A 230 -9.15 0.28 0.75
CA ALA A 230 -9.83 1.57 0.84
C ALA A 230 -8.87 2.70 1.26
N PHE A 231 -7.96 2.43 2.22
CA PHE A 231 -6.89 3.36 2.59
C PHE A 231 -6.01 3.71 1.39
N ASN A 232 -5.59 2.72 0.60
CA ASN A 232 -4.76 2.96 -0.58
C ASN A 232 -5.48 3.79 -1.66
N HIS A 233 -6.79 3.59 -1.84
CA HIS A 233 -7.60 4.43 -2.72
C HIS A 233 -7.66 5.88 -2.25
N TRP A 234 -7.89 6.10 -0.95
CA TRP A 234 -7.86 7.43 -0.36
C TRP A 234 -6.49 8.10 -0.52
N ARG A 235 -5.41 7.36 -0.22
CA ARG A 235 -4.04 7.87 -0.37
C ARG A 235 -3.73 8.23 -1.82
N SER A 236 -4.25 7.46 -2.79
CA SER A 236 -4.10 7.77 -4.21
C SER A 236 -4.79 9.08 -4.58
N LYS A 237 -6.02 9.29 -4.08
CA LYS A 237 -6.74 10.56 -4.28
C LYS A 237 -5.95 11.72 -3.67
N LEU A 238 -5.50 11.59 -2.43
CA LEU A 238 -4.70 12.61 -1.76
C LEU A 238 -3.41 12.95 -2.54
N TRP A 239 -2.77 11.93 -3.11
CA TRP A 239 -1.58 12.10 -3.94
C TRP A 239 -1.89 12.79 -5.27
N ASP A 240 -2.98 12.43 -5.92
CA ASP A 240 -3.42 13.04 -7.18
C ASP A 240 -3.82 14.51 -6.99
N ASP A 241 -4.49 14.84 -5.88
CA ASP A 241 -4.86 16.21 -5.53
C ASP A 241 -3.63 17.09 -5.19
N PHE A 242 -2.56 16.50 -4.69
CA PHE A 242 -1.31 17.22 -4.36
C PHE A 242 -0.45 17.52 -5.59
N ARG A 243 -0.48 16.71 -6.63
CA ARG A 243 0.36 16.88 -7.83
C ARG A 243 -0.11 18.06 -8.68
N ALA A 244 0.87 18.72 -9.33
CA ALA A 244 0.56 19.76 -10.28
C ALA A 244 -0.14 19.19 -11.54
N GLU A 245 -1.02 19.96 -12.14
CA GLU A 245 -1.80 19.56 -13.33
C GLU A 245 -0.93 19.13 -14.53
N ASP A 246 0.29 19.67 -14.65
CA ASP A 246 1.24 19.40 -15.73
C ASP A 246 2.14 18.18 -15.45
N GLU A 247 2.05 17.58 -14.27
CA GLU A 247 2.78 16.35 -13.96
C GLU A 247 2.09 15.11 -14.54
N PRO A 248 2.85 14.14 -15.07
CA PRO A 248 2.27 12.93 -15.61
C PRO A 248 1.61 12.10 -14.50
N ASN A 249 0.46 11.50 -14.81
CA ASN A 249 -0.24 10.62 -13.88
C ASN A 249 0.65 9.44 -13.47
N THR A 250 0.66 9.13 -12.18
CA THR A 250 1.23 7.90 -11.63
C THR A 250 0.17 6.81 -11.55
N GLU A 251 0.57 5.58 -11.26
CA GLU A 251 -0.38 4.56 -10.84
C GLU A 251 -0.90 4.84 -9.43
N SER A 252 -2.01 4.18 -9.08
CA SER A 252 -2.58 4.30 -7.74
C SER A 252 -1.77 3.52 -6.72
N PHE A 253 -1.76 3.98 -5.47
CA PHE A 253 -1.27 3.19 -4.33
C PHE A 253 -2.09 1.91 -4.21
N ARG A 254 -1.44 0.85 -3.84
CA ARG A 254 -2.02 -0.48 -3.68
C ARG A 254 -1.30 -1.27 -2.59
N LEU A 255 -1.84 -2.40 -2.23
CA LEU A 255 -1.07 -3.36 -1.45
C LEU A 255 0.07 -3.93 -2.33
N PRO A 256 1.22 -4.27 -1.74
CA PRO A 256 2.27 -4.97 -2.48
C PRO A 256 1.76 -6.35 -2.94
N THR A 257 2.20 -6.80 -4.10
CA THR A 257 2.03 -8.20 -4.45
C THR A 257 2.90 -9.07 -3.54
N GLU A 258 2.54 -10.33 -3.41
CA GLU A 258 3.32 -11.27 -2.60
C GLU A 258 4.79 -11.34 -3.05
N ALA A 259 5.01 -11.31 -4.37
CA ALA A 259 6.35 -11.34 -4.95
C ALA A 259 7.13 -10.05 -4.68
N GLU A 260 6.50 -8.88 -4.80
CA GLU A 260 7.12 -7.59 -4.45
C GLU A 260 7.47 -7.53 -2.97
N TRP A 261 6.56 -7.99 -2.11
CA TRP A 261 6.79 -8.02 -0.67
C TRP A 261 8.01 -8.89 -0.31
N GLU A 262 8.09 -10.11 -0.86
CA GLU A 262 9.21 -11.01 -0.58
C GLU A 262 10.54 -10.48 -1.14
N TYR A 263 10.51 -9.88 -2.35
CA TYR A 263 11.66 -9.25 -2.96
C TYR A 263 12.19 -8.08 -2.12
N ALA A 264 11.28 -7.21 -1.69
CA ALA A 264 11.59 -6.08 -0.82
C ALA A 264 12.14 -6.54 0.55
N ALA A 265 11.51 -7.57 1.15
CA ALA A 265 11.94 -8.12 2.44
C ALA A 265 13.35 -8.70 2.39
N ARG A 266 13.73 -9.34 1.29
CA ARG A 266 15.09 -9.91 1.12
C ARG A 266 16.18 -8.85 0.97
N GLY A 267 15.83 -7.60 0.65
CA GLY A 267 16.78 -6.49 0.58
C GLY A 267 17.91 -6.71 -0.41
N GLY A 268 17.66 -7.37 -1.57
CA GLY A 268 18.67 -7.71 -2.58
C GLY A 268 19.52 -8.93 -2.25
N ARG A 269 19.25 -9.65 -1.16
CA ARG A 269 19.97 -10.86 -0.76
C ARG A 269 19.22 -12.11 -1.24
N ASP A 270 19.74 -12.76 -2.24
CA ASP A 270 19.10 -13.95 -2.80
C ASP A 270 19.04 -15.08 -1.75
N HIS A 271 17.91 -15.79 -1.72
CA HIS A 271 17.63 -16.89 -0.79
C HIS A 271 17.80 -16.58 0.71
N ALA A 272 17.88 -15.29 1.12
CA ALA A 272 18.00 -14.94 2.52
C ALA A 272 16.73 -15.36 3.30
N PRO A 273 16.85 -16.13 4.39
CA PRO A 273 15.68 -16.54 5.18
C PRO A 273 15.05 -15.36 5.95
N TYR A 274 15.85 -14.35 6.28
CA TYR A 274 15.43 -13.16 7.01
C TYR A 274 15.97 -11.88 6.36
N PRO A 275 15.36 -10.73 6.60
CA PRO A 275 15.76 -9.45 6.00
C PRO A 275 17.22 -9.05 6.27
N TRP A 276 17.77 -9.47 7.38
CA TRP A 276 19.19 -9.24 7.75
C TRP A 276 20.17 -10.24 7.11
N GLY A 277 19.70 -11.19 6.33
CA GLY A 277 20.50 -12.15 5.54
C GLY A 277 21.08 -13.32 6.32
N GLY A 278 21.09 -13.28 7.65
CA GLY A 278 21.59 -14.37 8.49
C GLY A 278 20.53 -15.41 8.82
N TYR A 279 20.94 -16.58 9.31
CA TYR A 279 20.04 -17.67 9.74
C TYR A 279 19.56 -17.51 11.18
N TYR A 280 20.15 -16.61 11.95
CA TYR A 280 19.87 -16.45 13.37
C TYR A 280 18.96 -15.25 13.61
N VAL A 281 18.01 -15.40 14.51
CA VAL A 281 17.09 -14.34 14.95
C VAL A 281 17.67 -13.44 16.03
N ARG A 282 18.93 -13.71 16.44
CA ARG A 282 19.68 -12.91 17.40
C ARG A 282 21.01 -12.47 16.78
N ASN A 283 21.44 -11.27 17.15
CA ASN A 283 22.76 -10.76 16.77
C ASN A 283 23.88 -11.38 17.64
N ALA A 284 25.13 -11.03 17.33
CA ALA A 284 26.29 -11.53 18.07
C ALA A 284 26.32 -11.14 19.57
N LYS A 285 25.55 -10.13 19.98
CA LYS A 285 25.38 -9.71 21.37
C LYS A 285 24.24 -10.44 22.07
N GLY A 286 23.47 -11.26 21.37
CA GLY A 286 22.33 -12.00 21.89
C GLY A 286 20.99 -11.26 21.77
N CYS A 287 20.95 -9.98 21.30
CA CYS A 287 19.72 -9.22 21.15
C CYS A 287 18.86 -9.75 20.00
N LEU A 288 17.54 -9.74 20.14
CA LEU A 288 16.59 -10.08 19.09
C LEU A 288 16.68 -9.09 17.92
N LEU A 289 16.50 -9.59 16.71
CA LEU A 289 16.54 -8.80 15.47
C LEU A 289 15.16 -8.44 14.94
N ALA A 290 14.10 -8.94 15.58
CA ALA A 290 12.71 -8.68 15.24
C ALA A 290 11.82 -8.83 16.48
N ASN A 291 10.62 -8.27 16.42
CA ASN A 291 9.59 -8.45 17.44
C ASN A 291 8.75 -9.69 17.14
N PHE A 292 8.92 -10.75 17.89
CA PHE A 292 8.23 -12.03 17.73
C PHE A 292 8.21 -12.82 19.04
N LYS A 293 7.54 -13.96 19.07
CA LYS A 293 7.50 -14.86 20.23
C LYS A 293 8.72 -15.81 20.25
N PRO A 294 9.78 -15.49 21.00
CA PRO A 294 11.05 -16.23 20.93
C PRO A 294 11.05 -17.59 21.66
N GLY A 295 9.91 -18.09 22.09
CA GLY A 295 9.79 -19.36 22.82
C GLY A 295 9.55 -19.17 24.31
N ARG A 296 10.45 -19.62 25.18
CA ARG A 296 10.36 -19.46 26.64
C ARG A 296 11.20 -18.28 27.09
N GLY A 297 10.77 -17.58 28.13
CA GLY A 297 11.54 -16.53 28.78
C GLY A 297 10.84 -15.19 28.88
N ASN A 298 11.60 -14.16 29.19
CA ASN A 298 11.14 -12.78 29.30
C ASN A 298 11.10 -12.15 27.90
N TYR A 299 9.95 -12.13 27.23
CA TYR A 299 9.77 -11.55 25.89
C TYR A 299 10.08 -10.06 25.82
N PRO A 300 9.72 -9.22 26.82
CA PRO A 300 9.98 -7.78 26.77
C PRO A 300 11.44 -7.38 26.92
N GLU A 301 12.34 -8.30 27.24
CA GLU A 301 13.76 -7.98 27.55
C GLU A 301 14.48 -7.34 26.35
N ASP A 302 14.24 -7.84 25.15
CA ASP A 302 14.86 -7.38 23.90
C ASP A 302 13.83 -6.91 22.84
N GLY A 303 12.55 -6.87 23.18
CA GLY A 303 11.47 -6.57 22.24
C GLY A 303 10.19 -6.18 22.93
N GLY A 304 9.12 -6.12 22.16
CA GLY A 304 7.78 -5.85 22.69
C GLY A 304 7.08 -7.11 23.18
N PHE A 305 6.21 -6.95 24.17
CA PHE A 305 5.29 -8.02 24.54
C PHE A 305 4.17 -8.18 23.50
N TYR A 306 3.76 -7.05 22.92
CA TYR A 306 2.82 -6.90 21.81
C TYR A 306 3.52 -6.19 20.64
N THR A 307 2.80 -5.37 19.89
CA THR A 307 3.39 -4.51 18.87
C THR A 307 4.42 -3.53 19.45
N VAL A 308 5.36 -3.11 18.63
CA VAL A 308 6.33 -2.06 18.91
C VAL A 308 6.22 -0.97 17.85
N LYS A 309 6.96 0.13 18.01
CA LYS A 309 7.04 1.16 16.97
C LYS A 309 7.47 0.56 15.64
N ALA A 310 6.91 1.07 14.55
CA ALA A 310 7.16 0.55 13.21
C ALA A 310 8.64 0.65 12.78
N ASP A 311 9.42 1.53 13.40
CA ASP A 311 10.86 1.74 13.17
C ASP A 311 11.78 1.16 14.28
N ALA A 312 11.24 0.32 15.18
CA ALA A 312 11.96 -0.12 16.39
C ALA A 312 13.19 -0.99 16.12
N TYR A 313 13.29 -1.61 14.97
CA TYR A 313 14.39 -2.48 14.57
C TYR A 313 15.16 -1.91 13.38
N PHE A 314 16.38 -2.41 13.14
CA PHE A 314 17.19 -1.96 12.02
C PHE A 314 16.54 -2.32 10.68
N PRO A 315 16.57 -1.39 9.71
CA PRO A 315 16.03 -1.65 8.38
C PRO A 315 16.89 -2.67 7.62
N ASN A 316 16.32 -3.28 6.58
CA ASN A 316 17.08 -4.09 5.63
C ASN A 316 17.92 -3.20 4.69
N ASP A 317 18.64 -3.83 3.72
CA ASP A 317 19.54 -3.11 2.82
C ASP A 317 18.81 -2.16 1.84
N TYR A 318 17.50 -2.28 1.67
CA TYR A 318 16.69 -1.31 0.93
C TYR A 318 16.16 -0.16 1.80
N GLY A 319 16.32 -0.21 3.12
CA GLY A 319 15.84 0.78 4.05
C GLY A 319 14.44 0.50 4.61
N LEU A 320 13.94 -0.74 4.45
CA LEU A 320 12.61 -1.14 4.93
C LEU A 320 12.68 -1.70 6.35
N TYR A 321 11.84 -1.16 7.23
CA TYR A 321 11.75 -1.56 8.63
C TYR A 321 10.74 -2.70 8.85
N CYS A 322 10.91 -3.46 9.89
CA CYS A 322 9.98 -4.48 10.38
C CYS A 322 9.45 -5.48 9.34
N MET A 323 10.21 -5.75 8.26
CA MET A 323 9.86 -6.76 7.26
C MET A 323 9.79 -8.20 7.83
N SER A 324 10.12 -8.40 9.08
CA SER A 324 9.97 -9.66 9.82
C SER A 324 9.57 -9.35 11.24
N GLY A 325 8.44 -9.91 11.68
CA GLY A 325 7.89 -9.68 13.02
C GLY A 325 7.09 -8.39 13.10
N ASN A 326 6.77 -7.94 14.30
CA ASN A 326 5.86 -6.87 14.63
C ASN A 326 4.42 -7.18 14.22
N VAL A 327 3.97 -6.87 13.01
CA VAL A 327 2.69 -7.33 12.49
C VAL A 327 2.87 -8.08 11.17
N SER A 328 2.00 -9.07 10.93
CA SER A 328 1.89 -9.68 9.61
C SER A 328 1.24 -8.69 8.66
N GLU A 329 1.63 -8.68 7.39
CA GLU A 329 1.18 -7.67 6.46
C GLU A 329 0.31 -8.26 5.36
N TRP A 330 -0.81 -7.59 5.09
CA TRP A 330 -1.66 -7.90 3.95
C TRP A 330 -0.93 -7.68 2.63
N THR A 331 -1.11 -8.61 1.71
CA THR A 331 -0.68 -8.45 0.30
C THR A 331 -1.89 -8.48 -0.62
N GLU A 332 -1.71 -8.05 -1.86
CA GLU A 332 -2.78 -8.05 -2.87
C GLU A 332 -3.21 -9.46 -3.28
N ASN A 333 -2.31 -10.44 -3.17
CA ASN A 333 -2.52 -11.79 -3.69
C ASN A 333 -3.59 -12.57 -2.91
N SER A 334 -4.39 -13.32 -3.66
CA SER A 334 -5.22 -14.39 -3.11
C SER A 334 -4.38 -15.62 -2.79
N PHE A 335 -4.67 -16.29 -1.69
CA PHE A 335 -3.92 -17.46 -1.26
C PHE A 335 -4.35 -18.71 -2.03
N VAL A 336 -3.43 -19.26 -2.79
CA VAL A 336 -3.54 -20.56 -3.45
C VAL A 336 -2.29 -21.37 -3.08
N GLU A 337 -2.45 -22.60 -2.62
CA GLU A 337 -1.34 -23.42 -2.10
C GLU A 337 -0.24 -23.65 -3.14
N ASN A 338 -0.59 -23.84 -4.40
CA ASN A 338 0.32 -24.11 -5.51
C ASN A 338 0.48 -22.95 -6.49
N ALA A 339 0.27 -21.70 -6.03
CA ALA A 339 0.28 -20.49 -6.85
C ALA A 339 1.52 -20.40 -7.77
N TYR A 340 2.70 -20.62 -7.24
CA TYR A 340 3.96 -20.49 -7.98
C TYR A 340 4.07 -21.39 -9.21
N GLN A 341 3.29 -22.45 -9.32
CA GLN A 341 3.27 -23.32 -10.50
C GLN A 341 2.45 -22.74 -11.65
N HIS A 342 1.53 -21.81 -11.35
CA HIS A 342 0.56 -21.25 -12.30
C HIS A 342 0.78 -19.78 -12.59
N GLU A 343 1.51 -19.09 -11.73
CA GLU A 343 1.81 -17.68 -11.87
C GLU A 343 2.75 -17.39 -13.03
N HIS A 344 2.66 -16.19 -13.56
CA HIS A 344 3.54 -15.68 -14.59
C HIS A 344 4.97 -15.45 -14.06
N ASP A 345 5.97 -15.39 -14.94
CA ASP A 345 7.37 -15.16 -14.56
C ASP A 345 7.71 -13.67 -14.47
N LEU A 346 6.78 -12.79 -14.85
CA LEU A 346 6.93 -11.34 -14.80
C LEU A 346 5.82 -10.76 -13.91
N ASN A 347 6.21 -10.03 -12.86
CA ASN A 347 5.29 -9.37 -11.91
C ASN A 347 4.16 -10.32 -11.46
N SER A 348 4.57 -11.43 -10.88
CA SER A 348 3.68 -12.54 -10.51
C SER A 348 2.59 -12.11 -9.54
N MET A 349 1.34 -12.39 -9.87
CA MET A 349 0.20 -12.12 -9.01
C MET A 349 -0.94 -13.12 -9.28
N VAL A 350 -1.51 -13.71 -8.22
CA VAL A 350 -2.80 -14.40 -8.25
C VAL A 350 -3.82 -13.54 -7.54
N PHE A 351 -4.81 -13.10 -8.28
CA PHE A 351 -5.83 -12.21 -7.76
C PHE A 351 -7.23 -12.74 -8.01
N PHE A 352 -8.02 -12.84 -6.93
CA PHE A 352 -9.46 -13.07 -6.99
C PHE A 352 -10.16 -11.95 -6.22
N ASN A 353 -11.02 -11.21 -6.89
CA ASN A 353 -11.96 -10.32 -6.21
C ASN A 353 -13.15 -11.17 -5.76
N ALA A 354 -13.09 -11.68 -4.54
CA ALA A 354 -14.11 -12.56 -4.01
C ALA A 354 -15.28 -11.74 -3.45
N GLU A 355 -16.49 -12.06 -3.91
CA GLU A 355 -17.73 -11.51 -3.41
C GLU A 355 -18.20 -12.26 -2.14
N ASP A 356 -19.15 -11.69 -1.41
CA ASP A 356 -19.66 -12.28 -0.17
C ASP A 356 -20.29 -13.66 -0.36
N ASN A 357 -20.85 -13.91 -1.54
CA ASN A 357 -21.46 -15.20 -1.90
C ASN A 357 -20.46 -16.24 -2.44
N ASP A 358 -19.21 -15.85 -2.67
CA ASP A 358 -18.18 -16.75 -3.16
C ASP A 358 -17.74 -17.73 -2.08
N PRO A 359 -17.25 -18.93 -2.46
CA PRO A 359 -16.66 -19.88 -1.52
C PRO A 359 -15.52 -19.27 -0.70
N ASP A 360 -15.42 -19.61 0.58
CA ASP A 360 -14.42 -19.08 1.50
C ASP A 360 -12.97 -19.27 1.03
N VAL A 361 -12.71 -20.27 0.20
CA VAL A 361 -11.37 -20.50 -0.38
C VAL A 361 -10.90 -19.29 -1.22
N TYR A 362 -11.81 -18.62 -1.91
CA TYR A 362 -11.46 -17.43 -2.73
C TYR A 362 -11.30 -16.15 -1.90
N LYS A 363 -11.82 -16.14 -0.67
CA LYS A 363 -11.71 -15.01 0.26
C LYS A 363 -10.38 -14.98 1.02
N ARG A 364 -9.55 -16.01 0.87
CA ARG A 364 -8.25 -16.08 1.52
C ARG A 364 -7.26 -15.14 0.83
N LYS A 365 -6.64 -14.27 1.62
CA LYS A 365 -5.59 -13.35 1.16
C LYS A 365 -4.27 -13.70 1.81
N VAL A 366 -3.18 -13.50 1.08
CA VAL A 366 -1.83 -13.80 1.58
C VAL A 366 -1.42 -12.74 2.59
N ILE A 367 -0.89 -13.19 3.73
CA ILE A 367 -0.18 -12.36 4.71
C ILE A 367 1.26 -12.82 4.84
N ARG A 368 2.17 -11.88 5.11
CA ARG A 368 3.61 -12.11 5.12
C ARG A 368 4.26 -11.49 6.37
N GLY A 369 5.53 -11.86 6.63
CA GLY A 369 6.39 -11.26 7.65
C GLY A 369 6.29 -11.90 9.03
N GLY A 370 5.18 -12.55 9.36
CA GLY A 370 4.90 -12.99 10.72
C GLY A 370 4.72 -11.84 11.70
N SER A 371 4.36 -12.13 12.93
CA SER A 371 3.97 -11.11 13.90
C SER A 371 4.56 -11.33 15.28
N TRP A 372 4.34 -10.36 16.18
CA TRP A 372 4.75 -10.42 17.59
C TRP A 372 4.28 -11.67 18.34
N LYS A 373 3.19 -12.32 17.90
CA LYS A 373 2.69 -13.57 18.50
C LYS A 373 3.29 -14.84 17.91
N ASP A 374 3.93 -14.73 16.75
CA ASP A 374 4.38 -15.86 15.96
C ASP A 374 5.79 -16.31 16.34
N ILE A 375 6.11 -17.55 16.05
CA ILE A 375 7.45 -18.11 16.22
C ILE A 375 8.35 -17.75 15.03
N SER A 376 9.66 -17.90 15.19
CA SER A 376 10.67 -17.53 14.19
C SER A 376 10.46 -18.14 12.80
N TYR A 377 9.77 -19.26 12.68
CA TYR A 377 9.43 -19.87 11.38
C TYR A 377 8.59 -18.93 10.51
N PHE A 378 7.58 -18.27 11.08
CA PHE A 378 6.70 -17.37 10.32
C PHE A 378 7.36 -16.03 9.94
N LEU A 379 8.50 -15.72 10.55
CA LEU A 379 9.29 -14.52 10.25
C LEU A 379 10.16 -14.68 8.99
N GLN A 380 10.32 -15.91 8.48
CA GLN A 380 11.09 -16.14 7.27
C GLN A 380 10.45 -15.45 6.08
N THR A 381 11.26 -14.78 5.27
CA THR A 381 10.81 -14.01 4.10
C THR A 381 10.02 -14.85 3.10
N GLY A 382 10.34 -16.12 2.95
CA GLY A 382 9.68 -17.06 2.04
C GLY A 382 8.43 -17.74 2.64
N THR A 383 8.12 -17.55 3.93
CA THR A 383 6.96 -18.21 4.55
C THR A 383 5.66 -17.52 4.17
N ARG A 384 4.71 -18.31 3.69
CA ARG A 384 3.37 -17.86 3.31
C ARG A 384 2.38 -18.22 4.41
N HIS A 385 1.51 -17.29 4.71
CA HIS A 385 0.32 -17.53 5.53
C HIS A 385 -0.89 -16.84 4.89
N TRP A 386 -2.07 -17.07 5.41
CA TRP A 386 -3.30 -16.46 4.90
C TRP A 386 -4.28 -16.14 6.02
N GLU A 387 -5.15 -15.18 5.73
CA GLU A 387 -6.33 -14.89 6.53
C GLU A 387 -7.48 -14.49 5.58
N PHE A 388 -8.70 -14.50 6.06
CA PHE A 388 -9.86 -14.10 5.26
C PHE A 388 -9.90 -12.58 5.08
N GLN A 389 -10.27 -12.13 3.89
CA GLN A 389 -10.27 -10.71 3.49
C GLN A 389 -11.12 -9.79 4.39
N ASP A 390 -12.12 -10.33 5.08
CA ASP A 390 -13.06 -9.60 5.94
C ASP A 390 -12.71 -9.74 7.43
N THR A 391 -11.63 -10.44 7.76
CA THR A 391 -11.23 -10.71 9.15
C THR A 391 -10.26 -9.65 9.63
N THR A 392 -10.43 -9.23 10.88
CA THR A 392 -9.57 -8.27 11.58
C THR A 392 -8.85 -8.97 12.73
N LYS A 393 -7.56 -8.70 12.90
CA LYS A 393 -6.71 -9.30 13.93
C LYS A 393 -5.80 -8.27 14.58
N SER A 394 -5.43 -8.50 15.84
CA SER A 394 -4.51 -7.66 16.61
C SER A 394 -3.04 -7.79 16.18
N TYR A 395 -2.76 -8.60 15.19
CA TYR A 395 -1.42 -8.92 14.71
C TYR A 395 -1.27 -8.83 13.18
N ILE A 396 -2.26 -8.27 12.51
CA ILE A 396 -2.22 -8.03 11.06
C ILE A 396 -2.38 -6.54 10.81
N GLY A 397 -1.42 -5.98 10.07
CA GLY A 397 -1.40 -4.63 9.53
C GLY A 397 -1.14 -4.67 8.03
N PHE A 398 -0.60 -3.59 7.47
CA PHE A 398 -0.25 -3.52 6.05
C PHE A 398 0.75 -2.40 5.78
N ARG A 399 1.34 -2.43 4.59
CA ARG A 399 2.05 -1.30 3.98
C ARG A 399 1.62 -1.13 2.54
N SER A 400 1.82 0.07 1.98
CA SER A 400 1.42 0.37 0.61
C SER A 400 2.61 0.23 -0.34
N ALA A 401 2.30 -0.02 -1.60
CA ALA A 401 3.25 0.03 -2.70
C ALA A 401 2.73 0.93 -3.83
N LEU A 402 3.65 1.47 -4.62
CA LEU A 402 3.36 2.26 -5.81
C LEU A 402 4.30 1.84 -6.93
N THR A 403 3.77 1.55 -8.11
CA THR A 403 4.58 1.14 -9.25
C THR A 403 5.46 2.29 -9.73
N PHE A 404 6.75 2.04 -9.94
CA PHE A 404 7.66 3.01 -10.52
C PHE A 404 7.53 3.01 -12.05
N LEU A 405 7.05 4.10 -12.61
CA LEU A 405 6.84 4.24 -14.06
C LEU A 405 8.08 4.74 -14.81
N GLY A 406 9.12 5.13 -14.10
CA GLY A 406 10.37 5.58 -14.67
C GLY A 406 11.25 4.42 -15.16
N ARG A 407 12.40 4.77 -15.71
CA ARG A 407 13.45 3.80 -16.07
C ARG A 407 14.30 3.49 -14.85
N SER A 408 14.54 2.22 -14.60
CA SER A 408 15.41 1.81 -13.48
C SER A 408 16.84 2.35 -13.66
N ILE A 409 17.45 2.80 -12.57
CA ILE A 409 18.85 3.20 -12.55
C ILE A 409 19.81 2.07 -12.96
N ASN A 410 19.39 0.82 -12.78
CA ASN A 410 20.16 -0.36 -13.17
C ASN A 410 20.04 -0.72 -14.65
N ASP A 411 19.25 0.02 -15.41
CA ASP A 411 19.05 -0.17 -16.86
C ASP A 411 20.09 0.61 -17.71
N PHE A 412 21.15 1.14 -17.07
CA PHE A 412 22.25 1.87 -17.72
C PHE A 412 23.56 1.10 -17.68
#